data_5185d06c782d310fe48a662c6787f1d8
#
_entry.id   5185d06c782d310fe48a662c6787f1d8
#
_cell.length_a   1.000
_cell.length_b   1.000
_cell.length_c   1.000
_cell.angle_alpha   90.00
_cell.angle_beta   90.00
_cell.angle_gamma   90.00
#
_symmetry.space_group_name_H-M   'P 1'
#
loop_
_entity.id
_entity.type
_entity.pdbx_description
1 polymer ?
#
loop_
_entity_poly.entity_id
_entity_poly.type
_entity_poly.pdbx_seq_one_letter_code
_entity_poly.pdbx_strand_id
1 'polypeptide(L)'
;MRPAGRSHIPDTMRFTEQLAAAWQRNNSLLCVGLDPDPSRLPASMTGTGGAIFSFCRAIVDATADLVCAFKPQIAYFASQRAEDQLEQLINYIHEAYPGIPVILDAKRGDIGSTAEHYAKEAFERYQADAITVSPYMGFDSMQPYLAHADKGVIVLCRTSNAGGSDVQFLETDGRPVYQAVAERARDVWNTSGQMGLVVGATFPEEIAKVREIVGDMPLLIPGVGAQGGDIEATVRAGRTADGTGMMINSSRAILYASTDSDFADAARRVALATRDQINQFRN
;
A
#
# COMPACT_ATOMS: atom_id res chain seq x y z
N MET A 1 -36.35 -15.94 4.23
CA MET A 1 -35.22 -15.75 3.29
C MET A 1 -33.93 -15.83 4.07
N ARG A 2 -33.09 -16.84 3.82
CA ARG A 2 -31.75 -16.95 4.45
C ARG A 2 -30.83 -15.99 3.70
N PRO A 3 -29.93 -15.22 4.39
CA PRO A 3 -28.94 -14.42 3.70
C PRO A 3 -27.98 -15.32 2.95
N ALA A 4 -27.60 -14.89 1.74
CA ALA A 4 -26.67 -15.57 0.84
C ALA A 4 -25.35 -15.88 1.55
N GLY A 5 -24.82 -17.09 1.27
CA GLY A 5 -23.65 -17.65 1.93
C GLY A 5 -22.43 -16.72 1.89
N ARG A 6 -21.85 -16.51 3.07
CA ARG A 6 -20.49 -15.95 3.20
C ARG A 6 -19.54 -16.91 2.47
N SER A 7 -18.88 -16.42 1.44
CA SER A 7 -17.76 -17.13 0.83
C SER A 7 -16.69 -17.33 1.91
N HIS A 8 -16.42 -18.59 2.24
CA HIS A 8 -15.37 -18.96 3.18
C HIS A 8 -14.03 -18.61 2.52
N ILE A 9 -13.39 -17.51 2.94
CA ILE A 9 -12.01 -17.23 2.60
C ILE A 9 -11.16 -18.13 3.48
N PRO A 10 -10.26 -18.96 2.92
CA PRO A 10 -9.38 -19.79 3.73
C PRO A 10 -8.54 -18.92 4.68
N ASP A 11 -8.39 -19.32 5.95
CA ASP A 11 -7.62 -18.62 7.00
C ASP A 11 -6.12 -18.46 6.70
N THR A 12 -5.65 -18.83 5.51
CA THR A 12 -4.22 -18.86 5.12
C THR A 12 -3.97 -18.37 3.70
N MET A 13 -4.81 -17.44 3.18
CA MET A 13 -4.56 -16.90 1.85
C MET A 13 -3.33 -15.99 1.88
N ARG A 14 -2.34 -16.25 1.01
CA ARG A 14 -1.12 -15.43 0.93
C ARG A 14 -1.42 -14.02 0.41
N PHE A 15 -0.59 -13.05 0.77
CA PHE A 15 -0.78 -11.63 0.40
C PHE A 15 -1.02 -11.43 -1.10
N THR A 16 -0.22 -12.06 -1.97
CA THR A 16 -0.37 -11.92 -3.43
C THR A 16 -1.68 -12.51 -3.94
N GLU A 17 -2.18 -13.57 -3.31
CA GLU A 17 -3.48 -14.19 -3.63
C GLU A 17 -4.64 -13.30 -3.17
N GLN A 18 -4.55 -12.72 -1.95
CA GLN A 18 -5.54 -11.75 -1.44
C GLN A 18 -5.61 -10.53 -2.35
N LEU A 19 -4.45 -9.99 -2.75
CA LEU A 19 -4.36 -8.85 -3.64
C LEU A 19 -4.96 -9.15 -5.01
N ALA A 20 -4.65 -10.31 -5.60
CA ALA A 20 -5.23 -10.74 -6.88
C ALA A 20 -6.76 -10.88 -6.80
N ALA A 21 -7.26 -11.47 -5.71
CA ALA A 21 -8.69 -11.58 -5.46
C ALA A 21 -9.37 -10.21 -5.28
N ALA A 22 -8.70 -9.24 -4.63
CA ALA A 22 -9.21 -7.89 -4.43
C ALA A 22 -9.25 -7.10 -5.76
N TRP A 23 -8.22 -7.21 -6.62
CA TRP A 23 -8.23 -6.62 -7.96
C TRP A 23 -9.44 -7.06 -8.79
N GLN A 24 -9.77 -8.34 -8.73
CA GLN A 24 -10.90 -8.91 -9.47
C GLN A 24 -12.24 -8.53 -8.85
N ARG A 25 -12.41 -8.74 -7.54
CA ARG A 25 -13.68 -8.53 -6.83
C ARG A 25 -14.16 -7.09 -6.92
N ASN A 26 -13.26 -6.12 -6.68
CA ASN A 26 -13.60 -4.71 -6.68
C ASN A 26 -13.34 -4.04 -8.04
N ASN A 27 -12.85 -4.80 -9.03
CA ASN A 27 -12.41 -4.26 -10.32
C ASN A 27 -11.59 -2.97 -10.14
N SER A 28 -10.52 -3.04 -9.32
CA SER A 28 -9.79 -1.86 -8.86
C SER A 28 -8.32 -2.13 -8.65
N LEU A 29 -7.48 -1.17 -9.04
CA LEU A 29 -6.07 -1.07 -8.67
C LEU A 29 -5.85 0.06 -7.64
N LEU A 30 -6.91 0.72 -7.20
CA LEU A 30 -6.83 1.80 -6.23
C LEU A 30 -6.45 1.25 -4.86
N CYS A 31 -5.42 1.83 -4.25
CA CYS A 31 -5.06 1.67 -2.84
C CYS A 31 -5.36 3.00 -2.13
N VAL A 32 -6.16 2.96 -1.07
CA VAL A 32 -6.43 4.15 -0.27
C VAL A 32 -5.45 4.22 0.90
N GLY A 33 -4.64 5.28 0.91
CA GLY A 33 -3.75 5.57 2.03
C GLY A 33 -4.53 6.18 3.19
N LEU A 34 -4.29 5.67 4.40
CA LEU A 34 -4.89 6.14 5.65
C LEU A 34 -3.83 6.89 6.46
N ASP A 35 -3.67 8.16 6.13
CA ASP A 35 -2.65 9.08 6.66
C ASP A 35 -3.35 10.20 7.44
N PRO A 36 -3.94 9.93 8.66
CA PRO A 36 -4.77 10.89 9.38
C PRO A 36 -3.94 12.01 10.01
N ASP A 37 -4.18 13.24 9.59
CA ASP A 37 -3.61 14.45 10.18
C ASP A 37 -4.67 15.10 11.09
N PRO A 38 -4.46 15.15 12.42
CA PRO A 38 -5.43 15.72 13.34
C PRO A 38 -5.83 17.17 13.04
N SER A 39 -4.94 17.94 12.43
CA SER A 39 -5.21 19.34 12.05
C SER A 39 -6.20 19.47 10.88
N ARG A 40 -6.49 18.39 10.19
CA ARG A 40 -7.34 18.32 8.99
C ARG A 40 -8.60 17.47 9.18
N LEU A 41 -8.82 16.97 10.37
CA LEU A 41 -10.04 16.22 10.66
C LEU A 41 -11.26 17.15 10.63
N PRO A 42 -12.45 16.64 10.28
CA PRO A 42 -13.70 17.39 10.39
C PRO A 42 -13.90 17.95 11.80
N ALA A 43 -14.42 19.19 11.90
CA ALA A 43 -14.62 19.86 13.17
C ALA A 43 -15.45 19.03 14.17
N SER A 44 -16.40 18.23 13.67
CA SER A 44 -17.22 17.32 14.47
C SER A 44 -16.46 16.19 15.14
N MET A 45 -15.22 15.91 14.71
CA MET A 45 -14.37 14.83 15.25
C MET A 45 -13.23 15.36 16.11
N THR A 46 -12.94 16.67 16.06
CA THR A 46 -11.85 17.28 16.83
C THR A 46 -12.11 17.19 18.33
N GLY A 47 -11.09 16.76 19.10
CA GLY A 47 -11.15 16.69 20.56
C GLY A 47 -11.90 15.49 21.14
N THR A 48 -12.39 14.58 20.32
CA THR A 48 -13.02 13.33 20.77
C THR A 48 -11.99 12.23 20.96
N GLY A 49 -12.11 11.42 22.01
CA GLY A 49 -11.29 10.20 22.16
C GLY A 49 -11.52 9.26 20.97
N GLY A 50 -10.44 8.74 20.37
CA GLY A 50 -10.56 7.82 19.22
C GLY A 50 -10.90 8.51 17.89
N ALA A 51 -10.69 9.82 17.75
CA ALA A 51 -11.00 10.59 16.54
C ALA A 51 -10.29 10.04 15.30
N ILE A 52 -9.03 9.64 15.41
CA ILE A 52 -8.23 9.08 14.32
C ILE A 52 -8.85 7.79 13.82
N PHE A 53 -9.18 6.86 14.73
CA PHE A 53 -9.86 5.61 14.37
C PHE A 53 -11.22 5.90 13.71
N SER A 54 -12.04 6.75 14.32
CA SER A 54 -13.40 7.05 13.82
C SER A 54 -13.37 7.68 12.43
N PHE A 55 -12.42 8.58 12.18
CA PHE A 55 -12.20 9.18 10.87
C PHE A 55 -11.77 8.14 9.83
N CYS A 56 -10.72 7.37 10.12
CA CYS A 56 -10.22 6.36 9.20
C CYS A 56 -11.27 5.27 8.93
N ARG A 57 -12.02 4.85 9.96
CA ARG A 57 -13.12 3.90 9.80
C ARG A 57 -14.19 4.41 8.83
N ALA A 58 -14.63 5.66 8.96
CA ALA A 58 -15.62 6.23 8.05
C ALA A 58 -15.12 6.28 6.59
N ILE A 59 -13.82 6.56 6.39
CA ILE A 59 -13.19 6.49 5.06
C ILE A 59 -13.18 5.04 4.53
N VAL A 60 -12.82 4.08 5.36
CA VAL A 60 -12.83 2.65 5.01
C VAL A 60 -14.24 2.22 4.61
N ASP A 61 -15.25 2.52 5.43
CA ASP A 61 -16.65 2.16 5.18
C ASP A 61 -17.16 2.75 3.85
N ALA A 62 -16.72 3.97 3.52
CA ALA A 62 -17.11 4.66 2.29
C ALA A 62 -16.40 4.14 1.03
N THR A 63 -15.25 3.46 1.16
CA THR A 63 -14.39 3.15 0.00
C THR A 63 -14.03 1.67 -0.16
N ALA A 64 -14.42 0.79 0.76
CA ALA A 64 -14.01 -0.61 0.77
C ALA A 64 -14.35 -1.39 -0.51
N ASP A 65 -15.47 -1.07 -1.16
CA ASP A 65 -15.89 -1.68 -2.44
C ASP A 65 -15.17 -1.09 -3.67
N LEU A 66 -14.31 -0.10 -3.47
CA LEU A 66 -13.61 0.64 -4.53
C LEU A 66 -12.11 0.39 -4.55
N VAL A 67 -11.56 -0.34 -3.58
CA VAL A 67 -10.11 -0.46 -3.39
C VAL A 67 -9.60 -1.89 -3.58
N CYS A 68 -8.33 -2.03 -3.93
CA CYS A 68 -7.61 -3.31 -3.88
C CYS A 68 -6.86 -3.51 -2.56
N ALA A 69 -6.59 -2.45 -1.82
CA ALA A 69 -5.90 -2.49 -0.52
C ALA A 69 -6.14 -1.19 0.27
N PHE A 70 -5.97 -1.25 1.59
CA PHE A 70 -5.77 -0.08 2.44
C PHE A 70 -4.32 0.00 2.90
N LYS A 71 -3.81 1.23 3.05
CA LYS A 71 -2.41 1.45 3.42
C LYS A 71 -2.27 2.51 4.52
N PRO A 72 -2.44 2.17 5.80
CA PRO A 72 -2.13 3.07 6.89
C PRO A 72 -0.63 3.36 6.97
N GLN A 73 -0.29 4.64 7.18
CA GLN A 73 1.08 5.10 7.39
C GLN A 73 1.35 5.25 8.89
N ILE A 74 2.21 4.39 9.45
CA ILE A 74 2.45 4.29 10.91
C ILE A 74 2.86 5.63 11.55
N ALA A 75 3.61 6.48 10.83
CA ALA A 75 4.09 7.76 11.35
C ALA A 75 2.96 8.71 11.78
N TYR A 76 1.82 8.69 11.09
CA TYR A 76 0.66 9.52 11.44
C TYR A 76 -0.03 9.07 12.72
N PHE A 77 0.06 7.79 13.05
CA PHE A 77 -0.47 7.24 14.30
C PHE A 77 0.53 7.40 15.44
N ALA A 78 1.78 7.00 15.24
CA ALA A 78 2.82 7.05 16.26
C ALA A 78 3.10 8.48 16.76
N SER A 79 3.13 9.47 15.87
CA SER A 79 3.33 10.87 16.25
C SER A 79 2.21 11.43 17.14
N GLN A 80 1.05 10.79 17.16
CA GLN A 80 -0.13 11.16 17.94
C GLN A 80 -0.37 10.21 19.14
N ARG A 81 0.52 9.27 19.41
CA ARG A 81 0.35 8.21 20.41
C ARG A 81 -0.96 7.44 20.20
N ALA A 82 -1.25 7.13 18.95
CA ALA A 82 -2.48 6.49 18.49
C ALA A 82 -2.24 5.09 17.89
N GLU A 83 -1.18 4.41 18.32
CA GLU A 83 -0.85 3.07 17.85
C GLU A 83 -1.96 2.07 18.15
N ASP A 84 -2.64 2.20 19.28
CA ASP A 84 -3.81 1.37 19.62
C ASP A 84 -4.98 1.60 18.66
N GLN A 85 -5.13 2.83 18.13
CA GLN A 85 -6.15 3.13 17.12
C GLN A 85 -5.76 2.55 15.74
N LEU A 86 -4.46 2.45 15.43
CA LEU A 86 -3.99 1.75 14.24
C LEU A 86 -4.31 0.25 14.32
N GLU A 87 -4.03 -0.38 15.46
CA GLU A 87 -4.34 -1.78 15.71
C GLU A 87 -5.86 -2.05 15.58
N GLN A 88 -6.68 -1.23 16.22
CA GLN A 88 -8.15 -1.29 16.11
C GLN A 88 -8.62 -1.12 14.66
N LEU A 89 -8.00 -0.23 13.89
CA LEU A 89 -8.36 0.03 12.50
C LEU A 89 -8.07 -1.16 11.59
N ILE A 90 -6.91 -1.79 11.74
CA ILE A 90 -6.54 -2.97 10.94
C ILE A 90 -7.46 -4.14 11.28
N ASN A 91 -7.71 -4.40 12.56
CA ASN A 91 -8.65 -5.41 13.01
C ASN A 91 -10.06 -5.16 12.46
N TYR A 92 -10.53 -3.90 12.51
CA TYR A 92 -11.83 -3.53 11.93
C TYR A 92 -11.91 -3.82 10.43
N ILE A 93 -10.86 -3.50 9.67
CA ILE A 93 -10.83 -3.77 8.23
C ILE A 93 -10.96 -5.27 7.96
N HIS A 94 -10.22 -6.10 8.68
CA HIS A 94 -10.26 -7.56 8.52
C HIS A 94 -11.62 -8.15 8.88
N GLU A 95 -12.25 -7.66 9.95
CA GLU A 95 -13.57 -8.13 10.41
C GLU A 95 -14.71 -7.69 9.48
N ALA A 96 -14.73 -6.40 9.12
CA ALA A 96 -15.82 -5.82 8.35
C ALA A 96 -15.71 -6.07 6.83
N TYR A 97 -14.48 -6.13 6.32
CA TYR A 97 -14.17 -6.22 4.89
C TYR A 97 -13.15 -7.33 4.59
N PRO A 98 -13.45 -8.60 4.92
CA PRO A 98 -12.52 -9.70 4.76
C PRO A 98 -12.05 -9.84 3.32
N GLY A 99 -10.74 -10.05 3.15
CA GLY A 99 -10.07 -10.21 1.86
C GLY A 99 -9.70 -8.89 1.16
N ILE A 100 -9.79 -7.73 1.84
CA ILE A 100 -9.08 -6.52 1.45
C ILE A 100 -7.78 -6.46 2.24
N PRO A 101 -6.60 -6.61 1.59
CA PRO A 101 -5.34 -6.60 2.30
C PRO A 101 -5.01 -5.22 2.87
N VAL A 102 -4.36 -5.23 4.04
CA VAL A 102 -3.85 -4.03 4.71
C VAL A 102 -2.33 -4.00 4.64
N ILE A 103 -1.79 -2.93 4.07
CA ILE A 103 -0.36 -2.70 3.91
C ILE A 103 0.11 -1.71 4.97
N LEU A 104 0.90 -2.13 5.93
CA LEU A 104 1.52 -1.23 6.90
C LEU A 104 2.67 -0.45 6.24
N ASP A 105 2.45 0.83 5.98
CA ASP A 105 3.50 1.69 5.41
C ASP A 105 4.41 2.19 6.53
N ALA A 106 5.47 1.44 6.82
CA ALA A 106 6.38 1.68 7.94
C ALA A 106 7.83 1.96 7.49
N LYS A 107 8.18 1.54 6.27
CA LYS A 107 9.53 1.67 5.69
C LYS A 107 10.62 1.25 6.67
N ARG A 108 10.39 0.10 7.34
CA ARG A 108 11.33 -0.46 8.33
C ARG A 108 12.64 -0.83 7.66
N GLY A 109 13.70 -0.79 8.44
CA GLY A 109 15.05 -1.18 8.01
C GLY A 109 15.94 -1.24 9.24
N ASP A 110 16.24 -2.46 9.68
CA ASP A 110 17.12 -2.75 10.81
C ASP A 110 17.66 -4.18 10.66
N ILE A 111 18.56 -4.60 11.51
CA ILE A 111 19.26 -5.89 11.43
C ILE A 111 19.02 -6.78 12.65
N GLY A 112 19.25 -8.08 12.48
CA GLY A 112 19.24 -9.07 13.56
C GLY A 112 17.93 -9.06 14.36
N SER A 113 18.05 -9.15 15.69
CA SER A 113 16.89 -9.19 16.59
C SER A 113 15.99 -7.96 16.50
N THR A 114 16.54 -6.78 16.17
CA THR A 114 15.72 -5.56 15.99
C THR A 114 14.79 -5.70 14.79
N ALA A 115 15.27 -6.24 13.67
CA ALA A 115 14.42 -6.52 12.50
C ALA A 115 13.35 -7.58 12.81
N GLU A 116 13.68 -8.60 13.64
CA GLU A 116 12.70 -9.59 14.12
C GLU A 116 11.59 -8.93 14.95
N HIS A 117 11.93 -7.98 15.84
CA HIS A 117 10.94 -7.24 16.61
C HIS A 117 10.05 -6.37 15.75
N TYR A 118 10.56 -5.73 14.70
CA TYR A 118 9.75 -5.00 13.74
C TYR A 118 8.86 -5.91 12.88
N ALA A 119 9.32 -7.12 12.53
CA ALA A 119 8.47 -8.09 11.85
C ALA A 119 7.29 -8.54 12.74
N LYS A 120 7.54 -8.81 14.03
CA LYS A 120 6.50 -9.11 15.03
C LYS A 120 5.55 -7.93 15.23
N GLU A 121 6.07 -6.70 15.31
CA GLU A 121 5.23 -5.49 15.37
C GLU A 121 4.23 -5.47 14.21
N ALA A 122 4.71 -5.67 12.98
CA ALA A 122 3.87 -5.61 11.79
C ALA A 122 2.86 -6.75 11.70
N PHE A 123 3.30 -7.99 11.90
CA PHE A 123 2.52 -9.17 11.55
C PHE A 123 1.83 -9.85 12.73
N GLU A 124 2.34 -9.68 13.96
CA GLU A 124 1.71 -10.27 15.15
C GLU A 124 0.88 -9.21 15.90
N ARG A 125 1.43 -8.00 16.16
CA ARG A 125 0.70 -6.94 16.87
C ARG A 125 -0.34 -6.30 15.97
N TYR A 126 0.07 -5.71 14.84
CA TYR A 126 -0.86 -5.02 13.93
C TYR A 126 -1.59 -5.97 12.99
N GLN A 127 -1.16 -7.23 12.87
CA GLN A 127 -1.73 -8.23 11.97
C GLN A 127 -1.83 -7.76 10.50
N ALA A 128 -0.92 -6.88 10.06
CA ALA A 128 -0.90 -6.41 8.68
C ALA A 128 -0.67 -7.56 7.70
N ASP A 129 -1.20 -7.43 6.48
CA ASP A 129 -1.00 -8.42 5.41
C ASP A 129 0.29 -8.19 4.65
N ALA A 130 0.79 -6.94 4.64
CA ALA A 130 2.07 -6.58 4.07
C ALA A 130 2.71 -5.40 4.81
N ILE A 131 4.02 -5.23 4.64
CA ILE A 131 4.79 -4.11 5.19
C ILE A 131 5.72 -3.52 4.13
N THR A 132 5.95 -2.20 4.17
CA THR A 132 7.02 -1.56 3.39
C THR A 132 8.34 -1.58 4.14
N VAL A 133 9.43 -1.94 3.44
CA VAL A 133 10.78 -2.05 4.00
C VAL A 133 11.82 -1.36 3.14
N SER A 134 12.91 -0.89 3.75
CA SER A 134 14.08 -0.34 3.06
C SER A 134 15.09 -1.46 2.78
N PRO A 135 15.60 -1.60 1.55
CA PRO A 135 16.62 -2.59 1.22
C PRO A 135 18.05 -2.13 1.50
N TYR A 136 18.23 -0.91 2.01
CA TYR A 136 19.55 -0.27 2.11
C TYR A 136 20.57 -1.08 2.92
N MET A 137 20.11 -1.80 3.94
CA MET A 137 20.96 -2.65 4.77
C MET A 137 21.12 -4.09 4.26
N GLY A 138 20.60 -4.43 3.08
CA GLY A 138 20.77 -5.72 2.43
C GLY A 138 19.72 -6.77 2.80
N PHE A 139 19.95 -8.01 2.33
CA PHE A 139 18.96 -9.08 2.41
C PHE A 139 18.66 -9.52 3.84
N ASP A 140 19.66 -9.63 4.68
CA ASP A 140 19.53 -10.06 6.07
C ASP A 140 18.63 -9.11 6.89
N SER A 141 18.56 -7.84 6.52
CA SER A 141 17.61 -6.89 7.12
C SER A 141 16.17 -7.14 6.75
N MET A 142 15.91 -7.80 5.62
CA MET A 142 14.56 -8.13 5.12
C MET A 142 14.14 -9.56 5.46
N GLN A 143 15.10 -10.44 5.73
CA GLN A 143 14.87 -11.86 5.97
C GLN A 143 13.86 -12.14 7.10
N PRO A 144 13.84 -11.43 8.24
CA PRO A 144 12.85 -11.64 9.29
C PRO A 144 11.40 -11.43 8.83
N TYR A 145 11.15 -10.48 7.91
CA TYR A 145 9.81 -10.27 7.35
C TYR A 145 9.45 -11.37 6.35
N LEU A 146 10.41 -11.81 5.53
CA LEU A 146 10.21 -12.87 4.53
C LEU A 146 9.99 -14.25 5.17
N ALA A 147 10.37 -14.43 6.44
CA ALA A 147 10.09 -15.65 7.20
C ALA A 147 8.58 -15.88 7.44
N HIS A 148 7.78 -14.81 7.39
CA HIS A 148 6.31 -14.88 7.37
C HIS A 148 5.83 -15.14 5.95
N ALA A 149 5.80 -16.40 5.52
CA ALA A 149 5.65 -16.83 4.13
C ALA A 149 4.30 -16.46 3.47
N ASP A 150 3.28 -16.13 4.26
CA ASP A 150 1.96 -15.68 3.84
C ASP A 150 1.87 -14.14 3.70
N LYS A 151 2.84 -13.40 4.27
CA LYS A 151 2.83 -11.93 4.36
C LYS A 151 3.62 -11.28 3.24
N GLY A 152 3.14 -10.10 2.81
CA GLY A 152 3.80 -9.30 1.76
C GLY A 152 4.97 -8.47 2.30
N VAL A 153 6.05 -8.43 1.55
CA VAL A 153 7.22 -7.55 1.82
C VAL A 153 7.41 -6.63 0.63
N ILE A 154 7.06 -5.34 0.81
CA ILE A 154 7.10 -4.35 -0.27
C ILE A 154 8.36 -3.49 -0.12
N VAL A 155 9.32 -3.71 -0.98
CA VAL A 155 10.67 -3.13 -0.89
C VAL A 155 10.74 -1.77 -1.59
N LEU A 156 11.35 -0.76 -0.95
CA LEU A 156 11.62 0.53 -1.60
C LEU A 156 12.58 0.32 -2.77
N CYS A 157 12.16 0.73 -3.96
CA CYS A 157 12.95 0.61 -5.20
C CYS A 157 13.25 1.99 -5.78
N ARG A 158 12.24 2.64 -6.37
CA ARG A 158 12.36 4.01 -6.87
C ARG A 158 11.31 4.89 -6.19
N THR A 159 11.76 5.84 -5.40
CA THR A 159 10.87 6.69 -4.61
C THR A 159 10.54 8.01 -5.33
N SER A 160 9.39 8.61 -5.05
CA SER A 160 8.86 9.78 -5.75
C SER A 160 9.47 11.12 -5.28
N ASN A 161 10.20 11.14 -4.15
CA ASN A 161 10.80 12.34 -3.59
C ASN A 161 12.06 12.75 -4.38
N ALA A 162 12.33 14.04 -4.47
CA ALA A 162 13.46 14.58 -5.23
C ALA A 162 14.81 13.99 -4.78
N GLY A 163 15.06 13.89 -3.47
CA GLY A 163 16.28 13.32 -2.91
C GLY A 163 16.48 11.81 -3.16
N GLY A 164 15.47 11.11 -3.66
CA GLY A 164 15.63 9.72 -4.08
C GLY A 164 16.70 9.53 -5.15
N SER A 165 16.91 10.53 -6.00
CA SER A 165 17.92 10.48 -7.06
C SER A 165 19.35 10.51 -6.54
N ASP A 166 19.61 11.03 -5.33
CA ASP A 166 20.96 11.12 -4.76
C ASP A 166 21.61 9.74 -4.58
N VAL A 167 20.80 8.70 -4.34
CA VAL A 167 21.26 7.32 -4.13
C VAL A 167 20.78 6.39 -5.25
N GLN A 168 19.51 6.51 -5.65
CA GLN A 168 18.86 5.54 -6.53
C GLN A 168 19.34 5.63 -7.98
N PHE A 169 19.96 6.77 -8.38
CA PHE A 169 20.59 6.99 -9.70
C PHE A 169 22.11 6.85 -9.69
N LEU A 170 22.73 6.53 -8.55
CA LEU A 170 24.13 6.10 -8.57
C LEU A 170 24.26 4.86 -9.47
N GLU A 171 25.29 4.83 -10.28
CA GLU A 171 25.51 3.71 -11.19
C GLU A 171 26.30 2.58 -10.52
N THR A 172 25.86 1.35 -10.77
CA THR A 172 26.55 0.14 -10.42
C THR A 172 26.44 -0.84 -11.58
N ASP A 173 27.58 -1.34 -12.07
CA ASP A 173 27.65 -2.25 -13.24
C ASP A 173 26.91 -1.70 -14.48
N GLY A 174 27.00 -0.38 -14.71
CA GLY A 174 26.43 0.29 -15.88
C GLY A 174 24.91 0.52 -15.80
N ARG A 175 24.30 0.42 -14.63
CA ARG A 175 22.87 0.70 -14.41
C ARG A 175 22.62 1.40 -13.08
N PRO A 176 21.51 2.18 -12.95
CA PRO A 176 21.14 2.82 -11.68
C PRO A 176 20.86 1.82 -10.57
N VAL A 177 21.16 2.20 -9.32
CA VAL A 177 20.94 1.38 -8.12
C VAL A 177 19.49 0.89 -8.02
N TYR A 178 18.48 1.70 -8.39
CA TYR A 178 17.08 1.23 -8.32
C TYR A 178 16.81 0.02 -9.23
N GLN A 179 17.47 -0.07 -10.39
CA GLN A 179 17.36 -1.23 -11.29
C GLN A 179 18.06 -2.45 -10.68
N ALA A 180 19.23 -2.26 -10.07
CA ALA A 180 19.91 -3.33 -9.36
C ALA A 180 19.07 -3.87 -8.18
N VAL A 181 18.34 -3.00 -7.46
CA VAL A 181 17.37 -3.40 -6.43
C VAL A 181 16.24 -4.24 -7.04
N ALA A 182 15.66 -3.81 -8.15
CA ALA A 182 14.60 -4.56 -8.84
C ALA A 182 15.06 -5.94 -9.29
N GLU A 183 16.25 -6.06 -9.88
CA GLU A 183 16.84 -7.34 -10.28
C GLU A 183 17.10 -8.26 -9.08
N ARG A 184 17.66 -7.75 -7.99
CA ARG A 184 17.86 -8.53 -6.77
C ARG A 184 16.55 -8.98 -6.14
N ALA A 185 15.52 -8.13 -6.16
CA ALA A 185 14.20 -8.50 -5.71
C ALA A 185 13.64 -9.67 -6.52
N ARG A 186 13.76 -9.64 -7.84
CA ARG A 186 13.32 -10.72 -8.73
C ARG A 186 14.12 -12.01 -8.54
N ASP A 187 15.46 -11.92 -8.56
CA ASP A 187 16.33 -13.08 -8.76
C ASP A 187 16.79 -13.74 -7.46
N VAL A 188 16.87 -12.94 -6.36
CA VAL A 188 17.54 -13.37 -5.13
C VAL A 188 16.66 -13.23 -3.89
N TRP A 189 15.93 -12.11 -3.74
CA TRP A 189 15.29 -11.80 -2.46
C TRP A 189 13.88 -12.34 -2.32
N ASN A 190 13.15 -12.54 -3.42
CA ASN A 190 11.75 -12.99 -3.40
C ASN A 190 11.62 -14.50 -3.11
N THR A 191 12.18 -14.94 -1.99
CA THR A 191 12.20 -16.36 -1.59
C THR A 191 10.84 -16.91 -1.23
N SER A 192 9.92 -16.06 -0.74
CA SER A 192 8.55 -16.43 -0.37
C SER A 192 7.55 -16.32 -1.54
N GLY A 193 7.92 -15.64 -2.64
CA GLY A 193 6.97 -15.27 -3.71
C GLY A 193 5.98 -14.18 -3.30
N GLN A 194 6.19 -13.51 -2.14
CA GLN A 194 5.29 -12.50 -1.59
C GLN A 194 5.89 -11.09 -1.64
N MET A 195 6.93 -10.87 -2.43
CA MET A 195 7.56 -9.56 -2.54
C MET A 195 6.83 -8.66 -3.54
N GLY A 196 6.83 -7.36 -3.22
CA GLY A 196 6.46 -6.27 -4.13
C GLY A 196 7.48 -5.15 -4.07
N LEU A 197 7.35 -4.16 -4.94
CA LEU A 197 8.24 -2.98 -4.96
C LEU A 197 7.46 -1.68 -4.83
N VAL A 198 8.04 -0.69 -4.14
CA VAL A 198 7.57 0.70 -4.17
C VAL A 198 8.22 1.42 -5.34
N VAL A 199 7.41 1.93 -6.27
CA VAL A 199 7.87 2.72 -7.42
C VAL A 199 7.00 3.96 -7.56
N GLY A 200 7.58 5.15 -7.43
CA GLY A 200 6.84 6.42 -7.46
C GLY A 200 6.21 6.74 -8.81
N ALA A 201 5.02 7.34 -8.80
CA ALA A 201 4.26 7.72 -10.00
C ALA A 201 4.85 8.91 -10.78
N THR A 202 5.87 9.59 -10.25
CA THR A 202 6.40 10.83 -10.84
C THR A 202 7.10 10.62 -12.18
N PHE A 203 7.61 9.40 -12.40
CA PHE A 203 8.43 9.06 -13.56
C PHE A 203 7.94 7.76 -14.20
N PRO A 204 7.00 7.82 -15.17
CA PRO A 204 6.43 6.64 -15.81
C PRO A 204 7.47 5.75 -16.51
N GLU A 205 8.53 6.34 -17.07
CA GLU A 205 9.61 5.59 -17.72
C GLU A 205 10.35 4.67 -16.76
N GLU A 206 10.52 5.09 -15.50
CA GLU A 206 11.15 4.30 -14.44
C GLU A 206 10.22 3.17 -13.98
N ILE A 207 8.90 3.43 -13.95
CA ILE A 207 7.90 2.38 -13.69
C ILE A 207 7.95 1.31 -14.79
N ALA A 208 7.96 1.71 -16.06
CA ALA A 208 8.06 0.78 -17.20
C ALA A 208 9.35 -0.05 -17.12
N LYS A 209 10.47 0.58 -16.76
CA LYS A 209 11.74 -0.11 -16.60
C LYS A 209 11.73 -1.13 -15.47
N VAL A 210 11.16 -0.78 -14.32
CA VAL A 210 11.00 -1.74 -13.22
C VAL A 210 10.07 -2.87 -13.62
N ARG A 211 8.93 -2.58 -14.28
CA ARG A 211 7.99 -3.60 -14.76
C ARG A 211 8.67 -4.58 -15.73
N GLU A 212 9.48 -4.09 -16.68
CA GLU A 212 10.28 -4.93 -17.58
C GLU A 212 11.19 -5.89 -16.79
N ILE A 213 11.83 -5.40 -15.73
CA ILE A 213 12.74 -6.20 -14.91
C ILE A 213 12.00 -7.26 -14.11
N VAL A 214 10.90 -6.90 -13.41
CA VAL A 214 10.30 -7.75 -12.39
C VAL A 214 9.09 -8.59 -12.85
N GLY A 215 8.70 -8.47 -14.13
CA GLY A 215 7.54 -9.21 -14.66
C GLY A 215 6.25 -8.87 -13.90
N ASP A 216 5.56 -9.87 -13.37
CA ASP A 216 4.24 -9.71 -12.73
C ASP A 216 4.30 -9.35 -11.24
N MET A 217 5.50 -9.12 -10.67
CA MET A 217 5.64 -8.72 -9.26
C MET A 217 4.80 -7.48 -8.95
N PRO A 218 4.01 -7.45 -7.86
CA PRO A 218 3.18 -6.29 -7.51
C PRO A 218 3.99 -5.02 -7.29
N LEU A 219 3.51 -3.89 -7.84
CA LEU A 219 4.09 -2.56 -7.62
C LEU A 219 3.14 -1.70 -6.77
N LEU A 220 3.64 -1.18 -5.65
CA LEU A 220 2.98 -0.12 -4.89
C LEU A 220 3.43 1.23 -5.46
N ILE A 221 2.49 1.99 -6.01
CA ILE A 221 2.77 3.21 -6.75
C ILE A 221 2.17 4.42 -6.01
N PRO A 222 2.93 5.08 -5.12
CA PRO A 222 2.52 6.31 -4.48
C PRO A 222 2.75 7.53 -5.39
N GLY A 223 2.01 8.62 -5.11
CA GLY A 223 2.25 9.92 -5.73
C GLY A 223 1.34 10.27 -6.90
N VAL A 224 0.33 9.48 -7.17
CA VAL A 224 -0.68 9.79 -8.20
C VAL A 224 -1.58 10.94 -7.71
N GLY A 225 -1.84 11.91 -8.58
CA GLY A 225 -2.66 13.08 -8.31
C GLY A 225 -1.97 14.13 -7.42
N ALA A 226 -1.86 13.91 -6.13
CA ALA A 226 -1.37 14.89 -5.15
C ALA A 226 0.11 15.30 -5.33
N GLN A 227 0.93 14.48 -5.99
CA GLN A 227 2.34 14.74 -6.30
C GLN A 227 2.60 14.94 -7.80
N GLY A 228 1.55 15.12 -8.61
CA GLY A 228 1.65 15.40 -10.02
C GLY A 228 1.86 14.18 -10.93
N GLY A 229 1.73 12.95 -10.41
CA GLY A 229 1.77 11.74 -11.22
C GLY A 229 0.57 11.64 -12.14
N ASP A 230 0.81 11.42 -13.44
CA ASP A 230 -0.20 11.19 -14.46
C ASP A 230 -0.75 9.77 -14.35
N ILE A 231 -2.07 9.63 -14.19
CA ILE A 231 -2.73 8.33 -14.03
C ILE A 231 -2.58 7.48 -15.30
N GLU A 232 -2.83 8.03 -16.49
CA GLU A 232 -2.73 7.30 -17.74
C GLU A 232 -1.32 6.76 -17.96
N ALA A 233 -0.32 7.64 -17.88
CA ALA A 233 1.07 7.27 -18.06
C ALA A 233 1.53 6.23 -17.03
N THR A 234 1.12 6.39 -15.75
CA THR A 234 1.40 5.45 -14.67
C THR A 234 0.81 4.06 -14.94
N VAL A 235 -0.47 4.00 -15.30
CA VAL A 235 -1.17 2.72 -15.54
C VAL A 235 -0.59 2.00 -16.75
N ARG A 236 -0.38 2.71 -17.86
CA ARG A 236 0.22 2.12 -19.07
C ARG A 236 1.63 1.59 -18.84
N ALA A 237 2.42 2.29 -18.02
CA ALA A 237 3.79 1.89 -17.70
C ALA A 237 3.88 0.71 -16.73
N GLY A 238 2.96 0.62 -15.76
CA GLY A 238 3.07 -0.31 -14.65
C GLY A 238 2.19 -1.56 -14.71
N ARG A 239 1.19 -1.61 -15.59
CA ARG A 239 0.27 -2.76 -15.69
C ARG A 239 0.97 -4.01 -16.23
N THR A 240 0.51 -5.16 -15.77
CA THR A 240 0.81 -6.47 -16.34
C THR A 240 -0.03 -6.74 -17.61
N ALA A 241 0.23 -7.83 -18.30
CA ALA A 241 -0.49 -8.18 -19.54
C ALA A 241 -2.01 -8.35 -19.32
N ASP A 242 -2.43 -8.74 -18.13
CA ASP A 242 -3.84 -8.89 -17.74
C ASP A 242 -4.47 -7.60 -17.18
N GLY A 243 -3.76 -6.48 -17.24
CA GLY A 243 -4.24 -5.18 -16.76
C GLY A 243 -4.23 -5.02 -15.23
N THR A 244 -3.44 -5.84 -14.50
CA THR A 244 -3.29 -5.80 -13.03
C THR A 244 -1.85 -5.47 -12.61
N GLY A 245 -1.38 -6.00 -11.50
CA GLY A 245 0.02 -5.91 -11.04
C GLY A 245 0.36 -4.63 -10.27
N MET A 246 -0.61 -3.77 -9.95
CA MET A 246 -0.38 -2.50 -9.26
C MET A 246 -1.32 -2.27 -8.09
N MET A 247 -0.81 -1.50 -7.11
CA MET A 247 -1.55 -0.85 -6.04
C MET A 247 -1.28 0.66 -6.17
N ILE A 248 -2.16 1.38 -6.85
CA ILE A 248 -2.02 2.82 -7.11
C ILE A 248 -2.53 3.58 -5.91
N ASN A 249 -1.61 4.18 -5.14
CA ASN A 249 -1.95 4.78 -3.86
C ASN A 249 -2.38 6.24 -3.99
N SER A 250 -3.58 6.54 -3.50
CA SER A 250 -4.09 7.89 -3.27
C SER A 250 -4.47 8.05 -1.79
N SER A 251 -3.96 9.10 -1.13
CA SER A 251 -4.22 9.39 0.29
C SER A 251 -4.94 10.73 0.43
N ARG A 252 -4.19 11.84 0.46
CA ARG A 252 -4.69 13.17 0.81
C ARG A 252 -5.85 13.67 -0.05
N ALA A 253 -5.88 13.32 -1.33
CA ALA A 253 -6.95 13.70 -2.24
C ALA A 253 -8.30 13.05 -1.85
N ILE A 254 -8.25 11.84 -1.30
CA ILE A 254 -9.42 11.09 -0.86
C ILE A 254 -9.79 11.48 0.58
N LEU A 255 -8.83 11.40 1.51
CA LEU A 255 -9.09 11.63 2.93
C LEU A 255 -9.65 13.02 3.23
N TYR A 256 -9.18 14.01 2.49
CA TYR A 256 -9.50 15.42 2.73
C TYR A 256 -10.24 16.06 1.56
N ALA A 257 -11.09 15.28 0.90
CA ALA A 257 -11.97 15.76 -0.18
C ALA A 257 -13.02 16.76 0.32
N SER A 258 -13.40 16.68 1.59
CA SER A 258 -14.21 17.66 2.33
C SER A 258 -13.74 17.71 3.78
N THR A 259 -13.94 18.85 4.45
CA THR A 259 -13.73 19.07 5.90
C THR A 259 -15.03 19.12 6.66
N ASP A 260 -16.16 18.99 5.99
CA ASP A 260 -17.50 19.07 6.56
C ASP A 260 -18.05 17.68 6.96
N SER A 261 -19.28 17.63 7.38
CA SER A 261 -19.94 16.38 7.81
C SER A 261 -20.10 15.36 6.69
N ASP A 262 -19.99 15.77 5.41
CA ASP A 262 -20.06 14.90 4.25
C ASP A 262 -18.70 14.30 3.82
N PHE A 263 -17.67 14.41 4.66
CA PHE A 263 -16.29 14.01 4.31
C PHE A 263 -16.18 12.58 3.79
N ALA A 264 -16.93 11.63 4.35
CA ALA A 264 -16.93 10.24 3.91
C ALA A 264 -17.55 10.06 2.52
N ASP A 265 -18.66 10.75 2.26
CA ASP A 265 -19.30 10.77 0.94
C ASP A 265 -18.42 11.47 -0.11
N ALA A 266 -17.74 12.54 0.28
CA ALA A 266 -16.77 13.22 -0.57
C ALA A 266 -15.57 12.32 -0.89
N ALA A 267 -15.03 11.60 0.11
CA ALA A 267 -13.98 10.62 -0.08
C ALA A 267 -14.41 9.51 -1.06
N ARG A 268 -15.64 8.99 -0.92
CA ARG A 268 -16.19 8.01 -1.85
C ARG A 268 -16.25 8.53 -3.28
N ARG A 269 -16.77 9.76 -3.49
CA ARG A 269 -16.84 10.37 -4.82
C ARG A 269 -15.46 10.46 -5.49
N VAL A 270 -14.45 10.89 -4.75
CA VAL A 270 -13.07 11.00 -5.27
C VAL A 270 -12.45 9.62 -5.51
N ALA A 271 -12.65 8.67 -4.60
CA ALA A 271 -12.15 7.31 -4.77
C ALA A 271 -12.77 6.62 -6.00
N LEU A 272 -14.09 6.76 -6.19
CA LEU A 272 -14.80 6.23 -7.35
C LEU A 272 -14.27 6.83 -8.66
N ALA A 273 -14.14 8.16 -8.72
CA ALA A 273 -13.62 8.85 -9.90
C ALA A 273 -12.16 8.42 -10.20
N THR A 274 -11.33 8.28 -9.19
CA THR A 274 -9.93 7.82 -9.34
C THR A 274 -9.87 6.38 -9.83
N ARG A 275 -10.66 5.47 -9.25
CA ARG A 275 -10.73 4.07 -9.69
C ARG A 275 -11.19 3.99 -11.16
N ASP A 276 -12.23 4.72 -11.52
CA ASP A 276 -12.80 4.68 -12.87
C ASP A 276 -11.81 5.27 -13.88
N GLN A 277 -11.06 6.32 -13.52
CA GLN A 277 -9.99 6.85 -14.35
C GLN A 277 -8.84 5.84 -14.53
N ILE A 278 -8.41 5.16 -13.47
CA ILE A 278 -7.42 4.08 -13.56
C ILE A 278 -7.91 3.00 -14.53
N ASN A 279 -9.15 2.58 -14.41
CA ASN A 279 -9.73 1.50 -15.20
C ASN A 279 -9.83 1.81 -16.70
N GLN A 280 -9.87 3.10 -17.12
CA GLN A 280 -9.85 3.48 -18.54
C GLN A 280 -8.56 3.05 -19.26
N PHE A 281 -7.46 2.88 -18.52
CA PHE A 281 -6.13 2.63 -19.10
C PHE A 281 -5.57 1.23 -18.82
N ARG A 282 -6.35 0.38 -18.16
CA ARG A 282 -5.93 -1.01 -17.82
C ARG A 282 -5.94 -1.97 -19.02
N ASN A 283 -6.75 -1.70 -20.02
CA ASN A 283 -6.96 -2.57 -21.20
C ASN A 283 -6.00 -2.23 -22.34
#